data_3b97a45412d3f67583d97e3ba7801331
#
_entry.id   3b97a45412d3f67583d97e3ba7801331
#
_cell.length_a   1.000
_cell.length_b   1.000
_cell.length_c   1.000
_cell.angle_alpha   90.00
_cell.angle_beta   90.00
_cell.angle_gamma   90.00
#
_symmetry.space_group_name_H-M   'P 1'
#
loop_
_entity.id
_entity.type
_entity.pdbx_description
1 polymer ?
#
loop_
_entity_poly.entity_id
_entity_poly.type
_entity_poly.pdbx_seq_one_letter_code
_entity_poly.pdbx_strand_id
1 'polypeptide(L)'
;MGRWSYSGRAEADDLKKIGTSFLKKHGYFDGWRSGTITWTSGWSENKSSVGIEVSTLDNENYLRIHYTQTDNSSGEKKDFDYKIPLTTTPCRYGGKRYWFTCPWYRNGVYCGRRIGVLYKDGDYFACRHCYNLTYNSRKQNRSYRYHPLFSILNIEEKIEKLQETIKTPYYRGKPTRKQRRLEQLYRQIGINYKKAKKYGIL
;
A
#
# COMPACT_ATOMS: atom_id res chain seq x y z
N MET A 1 3.15 -6.10 -31.51
CA MET A 1 4.21 -5.69 -30.57
C MET A 1 3.64 -4.72 -29.56
N GLY A 2 3.51 -5.15 -28.29
CA GLY A 2 2.99 -4.30 -27.21
C GLY A 2 3.98 -3.20 -26.86
N ARG A 3 3.55 -1.96 -26.96
CA ARG A 3 4.34 -0.79 -26.59
C ARG A 3 4.57 -0.79 -25.08
N TRP A 4 5.80 -0.97 -24.63
CA TRP A 4 6.19 -0.75 -23.25
C TRP A 4 5.97 0.74 -22.94
N SER A 5 4.93 1.06 -22.20
CA SER A 5 4.76 2.43 -21.73
C SER A 5 5.57 2.58 -20.44
N TYR A 6 6.82 2.96 -20.58
CA TYR A 6 7.65 3.42 -19.49
C TYR A 6 7.12 4.80 -19.06
N SER A 7 6.09 4.81 -18.21
CA SER A 7 5.74 6.05 -17.53
C SER A 7 6.81 6.28 -16.48
N GLY A 8 7.61 7.33 -16.60
CA GLY A 8 8.64 7.72 -15.63
C GLY A 8 8.09 8.15 -14.26
N ARG A 9 6.91 7.64 -13.88
CA ARG A 9 6.26 7.89 -12.59
C ARG A 9 6.68 6.83 -11.60
N ALA A 10 7.07 7.27 -10.40
CA ALA A 10 7.36 6.37 -9.29
C ALA A 10 6.10 5.56 -8.89
N GLU A 11 6.30 4.34 -8.42
CA GLU A 11 5.23 3.45 -7.98
C GLU A 11 4.94 3.64 -6.49
N ALA A 12 3.69 3.86 -6.17
CA ALA A 12 3.23 4.03 -4.79
C ALA A 12 3.43 2.76 -3.93
N ASP A 13 3.54 1.60 -4.60
CA ASP A 13 3.70 0.30 -3.94
C ASP A 13 5.13 0.13 -3.40
N ASP A 14 6.14 0.71 -4.06
CA ASP A 14 7.55 0.60 -3.71
C ASP A 14 8.03 1.67 -2.71
N LEU A 15 7.22 2.71 -2.50
CA LEU A 15 7.60 3.81 -1.63
C LEU A 15 7.31 3.53 -0.14
N LYS A 16 8.11 4.14 0.73
CA LYS A 16 7.83 4.20 2.16
C LYS A 16 6.50 4.93 2.38
N LYS A 17 5.63 4.36 3.19
CA LYS A 17 4.27 4.89 3.37
C LYS A 17 3.82 4.82 4.82
N ILE A 18 3.04 5.82 5.23
CA ILE A 18 2.35 5.86 6.52
C ILE A 18 0.85 5.94 6.24
N GLY A 19 0.09 4.97 6.73
CA GLY A 19 -1.35 4.89 6.51
C GLY A 19 -2.15 5.07 7.79
N THR A 20 -3.31 5.72 7.71
CA THR A 20 -4.23 5.84 8.86
C THR A 20 -4.73 4.48 9.34
N SER A 21 -4.87 3.50 8.45
CA SER A 21 -5.22 2.12 8.80
C SER A 21 -4.15 1.44 9.65
N PHE A 22 -2.87 1.68 9.33
CA PHE A 22 -1.74 1.20 10.12
C PHE A 22 -1.76 1.83 11.51
N LEU A 23 -1.85 3.15 11.59
CA LEU A 23 -1.90 3.87 12.87
C LEU A 23 -3.08 3.42 13.74
N LYS A 24 -4.27 3.23 13.14
CA LYS A 24 -5.44 2.70 13.85
C LYS A 24 -5.22 1.29 14.39
N LYS A 25 -4.64 0.40 13.58
CA LYS A 25 -4.36 -0.99 13.97
C LYS A 25 -3.42 -1.07 15.18
N HIS A 26 -2.49 -0.11 15.29
CA HIS A 26 -1.51 -0.03 16.38
C HIS A 26 -1.92 0.92 17.53
N GLY A 27 -3.19 1.37 17.57
CA GLY A 27 -3.73 2.16 18.67
C GLY A 27 -3.21 3.60 18.77
N TYR A 28 -2.65 4.15 17.68
CA TYR A 28 -2.11 5.52 17.71
C TYR A 28 -3.18 6.61 17.79
N PHE A 29 -4.45 6.28 17.60
CA PHE A 29 -5.55 7.25 17.70
C PHE A 29 -6.26 7.24 19.06
N ASP A 30 -5.67 6.58 20.05
CA ASP A 30 -6.20 6.51 21.41
C ASP A 30 -5.45 7.49 22.33
N GLY A 31 -5.64 8.78 22.12
CA GLY A 31 -5.00 9.86 22.87
C GLY A 31 -3.65 10.31 22.28
N TRP A 32 -2.63 10.49 23.11
CA TRP A 32 -1.26 10.79 22.68
C TRP A 32 -0.40 9.54 22.69
N ARG A 33 0.29 9.30 21.57
CA ARG A 33 1.21 8.16 21.44
C ARG A 33 2.41 8.52 20.57
N SER A 34 3.58 8.00 20.94
CA SER A 34 4.81 8.09 20.16
C SER A 34 5.35 6.72 19.80
N GLY A 35 6.17 6.65 18.78
CA GLY A 35 6.83 5.42 18.36
C GLY A 35 7.69 5.61 17.12
N THR A 36 8.25 4.51 16.62
CA THR A 36 9.12 4.50 15.45
C THR A 36 8.56 3.54 14.42
N ILE A 37 8.47 3.99 13.17
CA ILE A 37 8.15 3.14 12.03
C ILE A 37 9.45 2.79 11.32
N THR A 38 9.72 1.50 11.13
CA THR A 38 10.90 1.00 10.44
C THR A 38 10.48 0.27 9.17
N TRP A 39 11.14 0.58 8.06
CA TRP A 39 11.03 -0.14 6.80
C TRP A 39 12.32 -0.90 6.54
N THR A 40 12.21 -2.16 6.18
CA THR A 40 13.32 -3.00 5.75
C THR A 40 13.19 -3.22 4.25
N SER A 41 14.25 -2.99 3.50
CA SER A 41 14.29 -3.33 2.06
C SER A 41 14.43 -4.85 1.92
N GLY A 42 13.60 -5.48 1.09
CA GLY A 42 13.67 -6.94 0.87
C GLY A 42 14.96 -7.41 0.16
N TRP A 43 15.73 -6.49 -0.42
CA TRP A 43 16.95 -6.78 -1.20
C TRP A 43 18.24 -6.34 -0.50
N SER A 44 18.15 -5.57 0.57
CA SER A 44 19.29 -5.10 1.35
C SER A 44 18.92 -5.05 2.84
N GLU A 45 19.92 -5.24 3.70
CA GLU A 45 19.76 -5.09 5.16
C GLU A 45 19.53 -3.63 5.59
N ASN A 46 19.45 -2.71 4.63
CA ASN A 46 19.26 -1.29 4.91
C ASN A 46 17.90 -1.03 5.54
N LYS A 47 17.95 -0.64 6.80
CA LYS A 47 16.77 -0.22 7.58
C LYS A 47 16.64 1.30 7.53
N SER A 48 15.42 1.77 7.33
CA SER A 48 15.09 3.18 7.45
C SER A 48 14.03 3.35 8.52
N SER A 49 14.23 4.28 9.43
CA SER A 49 13.30 4.55 10.52
C SER A 49 12.87 6.00 10.54
N VAL A 50 11.67 6.22 11.02
CA VAL A 50 11.07 7.55 11.20
C VAL A 50 10.35 7.55 12.55
N GLY A 51 10.68 8.50 13.39
CA GLY A 51 9.95 8.74 14.63
C GLY A 51 8.61 9.42 14.34
N ILE A 52 7.58 8.99 15.01
CA ILE A 52 6.24 9.55 14.92
C ILE A 52 5.64 9.84 16.29
N GLU A 53 4.89 10.92 16.36
CA GLU A 53 4.02 11.24 17.50
C GLU A 53 2.63 11.55 16.98
N VAL A 54 1.61 10.92 17.54
CA VAL A 54 0.22 11.16 17.18
C VAL A 54 -0.51 11.71 18.39
N SER A 55 -1.19 12.83 18.22
CA SER A 55 -2.10 13.38 19.22
C SER A 55 -3.52 13.40 18.66
N THR A 56 -4.45 12.91 19.46
CA THR A 56 -5.89 13.02 19.22
C THR A 56 -6.60 13.58 20.45
N LEU A 57 -5.85 14.27 21.30
CA LEU A 57 -6.36 14.99 22.48
C LEU A 57 -7.00 16.31 22.04
N ASP A 58 -7.97 16.77 22.84
CA ASP A 58 -8.83 17.91 22.55
C ASP A 58 -8.09 19.10 21.95
N ASN A 59 -8.57 19.57 20.81
CA ASN A 59 -8.18 20.72 19.99
C ASN A 59 -6.94 20.60 19.09
N GLU A 60 -6.03 19.64 19.25
CA GLU A 60 -4.89 19.47 18.36
C GLU A 60 -4.74 18.03 17.85
N ASN A 61 -5.45 17.70 16.77
CA ASN A 61 -5.25 16.41 16.12
C ASN A 61 -4.11 16.53 15.09
N TYR A 62 -2.98 15.87 15.35
CA TYR A 62 -1.84 15.89 14.45
C TYR A 62 -1.06 14.57 14.45
N LEU A 63 -0.32 14.36 13.37
CA LEU A 63 0.82 13.46 13.28
C LEU A 63 2.08 14.29 13.15
N ARG A 64 3.00 14.23 14.12
CA ARG A 64 4.35 14.78 14.02
C ARG A 64 5.28 13.70 13.51
N ILE A 65 6.12 14.06 12.55
CA ILE A 65 7.11 13.16 11.95
C ILE A 65 8.47 13.79 12.13
N HIS A 66 9.44 13.02 12.66
CA HIS A 66 10.81 13.46 12.82
C HIS A 66 11.79 12.38 12.34
N TYR A 67 12.78 12.79 11.54
CA TYR A 67 13.81 11.91 10.98
C TYR A 67 14.97 12.69 10.42
N THR A 68 16.14 12.05 10.37
CA THR A 68 17.33 12.54 9.68
C THR A 68 17.45 11.84 8.34
N GLN A 69 17.68 12.56 7.27
CA GLN A 69 17.99 12.03 5.95
C GLN A 69 19.41 12.41 5.57
N THR A 70 20.19 11.42 5.14
CA THR A 70 21.53 11.65 4.59
C THR A 70 21.40 11.69 3.07
N ASP A 71 21.93 12.72 2.45
CA ASP A 71 22.07 12.81 1.01
C ASP A 71 23.19 11.88 0.56
N ASN A 72 22.88 10.93 -0.31
CA ASN A 72 23.86 9.92 -0.78
C ASN A 72 24.96 10.53 -1.66
N SER A 73 24.75 11.70 -2.24
CA SER A 73 25.72 12.37 -3.12
C SER A 73 26.67 13.27 -2.38
N SER A 74 26.19 14.04 -1.40
CA SER A 74 26.98 15.00 -0.63
C SER A 74 27.39 14.50 0.76
N GLY A 75 26.72 13.45 1.26
CA GLY A 75 26.89 12.98 2.64
C GLY A 75 26.25 13.91 3.69
N GLU A 76 25.62 15.00 3.28
CA GLU A 76 24.98 15.95 4.19
C GLU A 76 23.78 15.31 4.89
N LYS A 77 23.66 15.61 6.18
CA LYS A 77 22.52 15.21 7.00
C LYS A 77 21.54 16.36 7.12
N LYS A 78 20.27 16.08 6.83
CA LYS A 78 19.15 17.02 6.99
C LYS A 78 18.16 16.46 8.00
N ASP A 79 17.85 17.24 9.02
CA ASP A 79 16.86 16.89 10.02
C ASP A 79 15.49 17.45 9.62
N PHE A 80 14.48 16.59 9.70
CA PHE A 80 13.10 16.95 9.41
C PHE A 80 12.25 16.72 10.65
N ASP A 81 11.50 17.75 11.03
CA ASP A 81 10.55 17.71 12.13
C ASP A 81 9.37 18.61 11.80
N TYR A 82 8.19 18.01 11.60
CA TYR A 82 7.00 18.75 11.23
C TYR A 82 5.71 18.03 11.60
N LYS A 83 4.65 18.82 11.80
CA LYS A 83 3.31 18.35 12.12
C LYS A 83 2.44 18.27 10.87
N ILE A 84 1.68 17.20 10.75
CA ILE A 84 0.66 16.99 9.71
C ILE A 84 -0.70 16.98 10.40
N PRO A 85 -1.60 17.91 10.06
CA PRO A 85 -2.92 17.97 10.67
C PRO A 85 -3.73 16.71 10.37
N LEU A 86 -4.47 16.23 11.38
CA LEU A 86 -5.45 15.15 11.24
C LEU A 86 -6.85 15.74 11.22
N THR A 87 -7.66 15.28 10.29
CA THR A 87 -9.10 15.57 10.21
C THR A 87 -9.90 14.30 10.45
N THR A 88 -11.11 14.45 10.96
CA THR A 88 -11.99 13.32 11.25
C THR A 88 -13.27 13.37 10.42
N THR A 89 -13.83 12.19 10.14
CA THR A 89 -15.19 12.05 9.62
C THR A 89 -15.95 11.01 10.43
N PRO A 90 -17.24 11.24 10.72
CA PRO A 90 -18.07 10.25 11.39
C PRO A 90 -18.26 9.02 10.50
N CYS A 91 -18.34 7.85 11.11
CA CYS A 91 -18.67 6.60 10.43
C CYS A 91 -20.15 6.27 10.59
N ARG A 92 -20.78 5.65 9.57
CA ARG A 92 -22.21 5.31 9.56
C ARG A 92 -22.62 4.42 10.75
N TYR A 93 -21.74 3.56 11.21
CA TYR A 93 -22.00 2.63 12.32
C TYR A 93 -21.38 3.09 13.65
N GLY A 94 -21.14 4.40 13.78
CA GLY A 94 -20.51 5.00 14.96
C GLY A 94 -18.99 5.07 14.85
N GLY A 95 -18.38 5.89 15.72
CA GLY A 95 -16.94 6.15 15.75
C GLY A 95 -16.47 7.19 14.74
N LYS A 96 -15.15 7.44 14.77
CA LYS A 96 -14.49 8.46 13.93
C LYS A 96 -13.47 7.79 13.00
N ARG A 97 -13.34 8.30 11.79
CA ARG A 97 -12.28 7.95 10.84
C ARG A 97 -11.33 9.12 10.71
N TYR A 98 -10.06 8.85 10.95
CA TYR A 98 -8.98 9.85 10.83
C TYR A 98 -8.41 9.88 9.43
N TRP A 99 -7.99 11.08 9.01
CA TRP A 99 -7.38 11.36 7.73
C TRP A 99 -6.23 12.34 7.93
N PHE A 100 -5.17 12.19 7.15
CA PHE A 100 -4.12 13.20 7.06
C PHE A 100 -4.57 14.35 6.16
N THR A 101 -4.13 15.56 6.47
CA THR A 101 -4.18 16.70 5.55
C THR A 101 -2.81 16.83 4.90
N CYS A 102 -2.72 16.73 3.58
CA CYS A 102 -1.45 16.76 2.87
C CYS A 102 -0.72 18.10 3.10
N PRO A 103 0.51 18.11 3.66
CA PRO A 103 1.21 19.33 4.03
C PRO A 103 1.95 19.97 2.85
N TRP A 104 1.92 19.37 1.67
CA TRP A 104 2.75 19.76 0.52
C TRP A 104 2.30 21.06 -0.13
N TYR A 105 3.29 21.87 -0.52
CA TYR A 105 3.11 23.02 -1.39
C TYR A 105 3.64 22.69 -2.78
N ARG A 106 2.84 22.92 -3.82
CA ARG A 106 3.25 22.80 -5.21
C ARG A 106 3.07 24.13 -5.92
N ASN A 107 4.18 24.68 -6.43
CA ASN A 107 4.20 26.02 -7.07
C ASN A 107 3.55 27.10 -6.20
N GLY A 108 3.85 27.12 -4.89
CA GLY A 108 3.27 28.06 -3.95
C GLY A 108 1.84 27.77 -3.49
N VAL A 109 1.17 26.76 -4.09
CA VAL A 109 -0.20 26.38 -3.71
C VAL A 109 -0.20 25.23 -2.73
N TYR A 110 -0.83 25.43 -1.57
CA TYR A 110 -1.02 24.42 -0.54
C TYR A 110 -1.95 23.31 -1.02
N CYS A 111 -1.52 22.06 -0.87
CA CYS A 111 -2.33 20.91 -1.32
C CYS A 111 -3.59 20.70 -0.46
N GLY A 112 -3.47 20.64 0.85
CA GLY A 112 -4.56 20.52 1.83
C GLY A 112 -5.51 19.33 1.63
N ARG A 113 -5.21 18.38 0.71
CA ARG A 113 -6.09 17.24 0.42
C ARG A 113 -6.16 16.30 1.62
N ARG A 114 -7.38 15.86 1.90
CA ARG A 114 -7.65 14.81 2.88
C ARG A 114 -7.30 13.45 2.30
N ILE A 115 -6.38 12.73 2.95
CA ILE A 115 -5.79 11.48 2.45
C ILE A 115 -5.67 10.41 3.54
N GLY A 116 -5.73 9.15 3.15
CA GLY A 116 -5.52 8.01 4.07
C GLY A 116 -4.09 7.50 4.13
N VAL A 117 -3.24 7.89 3.16
CA VAL A 117 -1.87 7.41 3.07
C VAL A 117 -0.94 8.54 2.63
N LEU A 118 0.15 8.68 3.34
CA LEU A 118 1.29 9.53 3.03
C LEU A 118 2.40 8.68 2.43
N TYR A 119 3.08 9.21 1.43
CA TYR A 119 4.20 8.58 0.72
C TYR A 119 5.44 9.44 0.82
N LYS A 120 6.62 8.82 0.84
CA LYS A 120 7.92 9.51 0.83
C LYS A 120 8.64 9.20 -0.47
N ASP A 121 8.73 10.21 -1.35
CA ASP A 121 9.43 10.17 -2.66
C ASP A 121 10.42 11.34 -2.77
N GLY A 122 10.79 11.94 -1.69
CA GLY A 122 11.70 13.07 -1.58
C GLY A 122 11.92 13.40 -0.11
N ASP A 123 12.09 14.68 0.19
CA ASP A 123 12.38 15.13 1.53
C ASP A 123 11.19 14.99 2.49
N TYR A 124 9.97 15.22 2.05
CA TYR A 124 8.78 15.23 2.90
C TYR A 124 7.81 14.10 2.62
N PHE A 125 6.94 13.79 3.57
CA PHE A 125 5.80 12.91 3.33
C PHE A 125 4.65 13.71 2.70
N ALA A 126 4.14 13.24 1.55
CA ALA A 126 3.05 13.89 0.82
C ALA A 126 2.06 12.90 0.22
N CYS A 127 1.00 13.41 -0.41
CA CYS A 127 0.01 12.57 -1.07
C CYS A 127 0.50 12.06 -2.42
N ARG A 128 -0.11 10.97 -2.90
CA ARG A 128 0.21 10.39 -4.22
C ARG A 128 0.04 11.38 -5.39
N HIS A 129 -0.83 12.39 -5.25
CA HIS A 129 -1.05 13.38 -6.29
C HIS A 129 0.06 14.41 -6.36
N CYS A 130 0.62 14.82 -5.21
CA CYS A 130 1.76 15.72 -5.17
C CYS A 130 3.00 15.09 -5.79
N TYR A 131 3.25 13.83 -5.51
CA TYR A 131 4.33 13.06 -6.10
C TYR A 131 4.00 12.43 -7.47
N ASN A 132 2.80 12.67 -8.01
CA ASN A 132 2.36 12.11 -9.30
C ASN A 132 2.56 10.59 -9.41
N LEU A 133 2.31 9.85 -8.31
CA LEU A 133 2.56 8.42 -8.24
C LEU A 133 1.55 7.61 -9.05
N THR A 134 2.01 6.48 -9.56
CA THR A 134 1.17 5.44 -10.16
C THR A 134 1.15 4.19 -9.30
N TYR A 135 0.27 3.24 -9.60
CA TYR A 135 0.25 1.93 -8.98
C TYR A 135 0.76 0.89 -9.97
N ASN A 136 1.45 -0.14 -9.49
CA ASN A 136 1.92 -1.26 -10.30
C ASN A 136 0.77 -1.89 -11.10
N SER A 137 -0.41 -2.06 -10.47
CA SER A 137 -1.61 -2.59 -11.15
C SER A 137 -2.05 -1.80 -12.39
N ARG A 138 -1.67 -0.53 -12.51
CA ARG A 138 -1.94 0.31 -13.71
C ARG A 138 -0.87 0.17 -14.80
N LYS A 139 0.35 -0.20 -14.43
CA LYS A 139 1.47 -0.43 -15.35
C LYS A 139 1.43 -1.83 -15.96
N GLN A 140 0.78 -2.79 -15.27
CA GLN A 140 0.63 -4.13 -15.80
C GLN A 140 -0.11 -4.11 -17.13
N ASN A 141 0.57 -4.59 -18.17
CA ASN A 141 -0.01 -4.68 -19.50
C ASN A 141 -1.19 -5.66 -19.46
N ARG A 142 -2.37 -5.21 -19.92
CA ARG A 142 -3.57 -6.07 -19.97
C ARG A 142 -3.39 -7.30 -20.87
N SER A 143 -2.49 -7.26 -21.85
CA SER A 143 -2.18 -8.40 -22.73
C SER A 143 -1.62 -9.59 -21.96
N TYR A 144 -0.86 -9.38 -20.89
CA TYR A 144 -0.40 -10.48 -20.02
C TYR A 144 -1.56 -11.23 -19.33
N ARG A 145 -2.70 -10.58 -19.10
CA ARG A 145 -3.88 -11.26 -18.52
C ARG A 145 -4.50 -12.28 -19.46
N TYR A 146 -4.33 -12.09 -20.77
CA TYR A 146 -4.90 -12.97 -21.81
C TYR A 146 -3.94 -14.06 -22.25
N HIS A 147 -2.66 -13.98 -21.89
CA HIS A 147 -1.70 -15.04 -22.21
C HIS A 147 -1.91 -16.23 -21.26
N PRO A 148 -2.20 -17.42 -21.79
CA PRO A 148 -2.57 -18.60 -20.97
C PRO A 148 -1.55 -18.93 -19.89
N LEU A 149 -0.24 -18.92 -20.18
CA LEU A 149 0.82 -19.21 -19.20
C LEU A 149 0.84 -18.24 -18.04
N PHE A 150 0.83 -16.93 -18.31
CA PHE A 150 0.83 -15.92 -17.23
C PHE A 150 -0.45 -15.97 -16.40
N SER A 151 -1.58 -16.33 -17.02
CA SER A 151 -2.83 -16.52 -16.28
C SER A 151 -2.77 -17.75 -15.36
N ILE A 152 -2.10 -18.82 -15.78
CA ILE A 152 -1.86 -20.02 -14.97
C ILE A 152 -1.01 -19.67 -13.76
N LEU A 153 0.18 -19.10 -13.95
CA LEU A 153 1.10 -18.71 -12.86
C LEU A 153 0.43 -17.77 -11.84
N ASN A 154 -0.31 -16.77 -12.32
CA ASN A 154 -1.04 -15.85 -11.43
C ASN A 154 -2.16 -16.54 -10.63
N ILE A 155 -2.76 -17.60 -11.16
CA ILE A 155 -3.80 -18.38 -10.46
C ILE A 155 -3.16 -19.31 -9.45
N GLU A 156 -2.04 -19.94 -9.78
CA GLU A 156 -1.26 -20.81 -8.90
C GLU A 156 -0.81 -20.03 -7.64
N GLU A 157 -0.21 -18.86 -7.80
CA GLU A 157 0.16 -18.00 -6.68
C GLU A 157 -1.05 -17.62 -5.78
N LYS A 158 -2.22 -17.37 -6.40
CA LYS A 158 -3.44 -17.08 -5.63
C LYS A 158 -3.98 -18.31 -4.91
N ILE A 159 -3.87 -19.48 -5.48
CA ILE A 159 -4.25 -20.75 -4.86
C ILE A 159 -3.39 -20.98 -3.62
N GLU A 160 -2.08 -20.88 -3.75
CA GLU A 160 -1.12 -21.07 -2.67
C GLU A 160 -1.41 -20.12 -1.50
N LYS A 161 -1.47 -18.81 -1.76
CA LYS A 161 -1.82 -17.81 -0.75
C LYS A 161 -3.18 -18.04 -0.08
N LEU A 162 -4.15 -18.53 -0.84
CA LEU A 162 -5.48 -18.79 -0.29
C LEU A 162 -5.50 -20.05 0.55
N GLN A 163 -4.78 -21.11 0.16
CA GLN A 163 -4.65 -22.36 0.93
C GLN A 163 -4.06 -22.10 2.31
N GLU A 164 -2.99 -21.31 2.42
CA GLU A 164 -2.39 -20.93 3.71
C GLU A 164 -3.39 -20.26 4.66
N THR A 165 -4.39 -19.56 4.12
CA THR A 165 -5.37 -18.83 4.93
C THR A 165 -6.61 -19.65 5.32
N ILE A 166 -6.78 -20.86 4.76
CA ILE A 166 -7.94 -21.74 5.03
C ILE A 166 -7.62 -22.64 6.22
N LYS A 167 -8.11 -22.26 7.40
CA LYS A 167 -8.03 -23.11 8.60
C LYS A 167 -9.13 -24.15 8.63
N THR A 168 -10.34 -23.78 8.19
CA THR A 168 -11.52 -24.66 8.19
C THR A 168 -12.18 -24.60 6.81
N PRO A 169 -12.06 -25.65 5.99
CA PRO A 169 -12.61 -25.66 4.63
C PRO A 169 -14.14 -25.78 4.60
N TYR A 170 -14.72 -26.52 5.56
CA TYR A 170 -16.17 -26.77 5.63
C TYR A 170 -16.74 -26.33 6.98
N TYR A 171 -17.97 -25.82 6.97
CA TYR A 171 -18.75 -25.53 8.17
C TYR A 171 -20.16 -26.12 7.99
N ARG A 172 -20.57 -26.96 8.95
CA ARG A 172 -21.86 -27.69 8.92
C ARG A 172 -22.11 -28.40 7.57
N GLY A 173 -21.12 -29.12 7.05
CA GLY A 173 -21.19 -29.82 5.77
C GLY A 173 -21.19 -28.96 4.50
N LYS A 174 -21.11 -27.63 4.64
CA LYS A 174 -21.08 -26.71 3.49
C LYS A 174 -19.68 -26.07 3.36
N PRO A 175 -19.15 -25.91 2.12
CA PRO A 175 -17.87 -25.27 1.92
C PRO A 175 -17.93 -23.78 2.34
N THR A 176 -16.91 -23.34 3.05
CA THR A 176 -16.78 -21.92 3.45
C THR A 176 -16.59 -21.03 2.23
N ARG A 177 -16.76 -19.71 2.41
CA ARG A 177 -16.57 -18.74 1.32
C ARG A 177 -15.16 -18.82 0.71
N LYS A 178 -14.13 -19.07 1.54
CA LYS A 178 -12.75 -19.24 1.07
C LYS A 178 -12.59 -20.53 0.29
N GLN A 179 -13.16 -21.62 0.77
CA GLN A 179 -13.15 -22.93 0.09
C GLN A 179 -13.82 -22.85 -1.28
N ARG A 180 -15.00 -22.26 -1.39
CA ARG A 180 -15.69 -22.04 -2.68
C ARG A 180 -14.83 -21.24 -3.67
N ARG A 181 -14.12 -20.20 -3.17
CA ARG A 181 -13.22 -19.41 -4.01
C ARG A 181 -12.02 -20.22 -4.49
N LEU A 182 -11.47 -21.10 -3.63
CA LEU A 182 -10.39 -22.00 -3.99
C LEU A 182 -10.82 -22.98 -5.09
N GLU A 183 -12.00 -23.58 -4.97
CA GLU A 183 -12.57 -24.47 -5.98
C GLU A 183 -12.80 -23.76 -7.32
N GLN A 184 -13.25 -22.49 -7.29
CA GLN A 184 -13.36 -21.66 -8.51
C GLN A 184 -12.01 -21.44 -9.18
N LEU A 185 -10.95 -21.17 -8.42
CA LEU A 185 -9.59 -21.00 -8.95
C LEU A 185 -9.08 -22.29 -9.61
N TYR A 186 -9.32 -23.46 -9.00
CA TYR A 186 -8.96 -24.75 -9.61
C TYR A 186 -9.70 -25.02 -10.92
N ARG A 187 -10.99 -24.69 -11.01
CA ARG A 187 -11.73 -24.79 -12.28
C ARG A 187 -11.14 -23.85 -13.34
N GLN A 188 -10.81 -22.63 -12.95
CA GLN A 188 -10.26 -21.62 -13.86
C GLN A 188 -8.88 -22.00 -14.39
N ILE A 189 -8.02 -22.57 -13.53
CA ILE A 189 -6.70 -23.04 -13.95
C ILE A 189 -6.83 -24.20 -14.96
N GLY A 190 -7.73 -25.14 -14.72
CA GLY A 190 -7.98 -26.24 -15.65
C GLY A 190 -8.43 -25.76 -17.05
N ILE A 191 -9.27 -24.71 -17.12
CA ILE A 191 -9.67 -24.08 -18.38
C ILE A 191 -8.46 -23.44 -19.09
N ASN A 192 -7.58 -22.78 -18.34
CA ASN A 192 -6.41 -22.12 -18.90
C ASN A 192 -5.37 -23.12 -19.40
N TYR A 193 -5.17 -24.24 -18.71
CA TYR A 193 -4.32 -25.34 -19.20
C TYR A 193 -4.84 -25.93 -20.54
N LYS A 194 -6.14 -26.15 -20.65
CA LYS A 194 -6.75 -26.62 -21.91
C LYS A 194 -6.54 -25.63 -23.06
N LYS A 195 -6.65 -24.30 -22.76
CA LYS A 195 -6.36 -23.25 -23.74
C LYS A 195 -4.88 -23.22 -24.13
N ALA A 196 -3.97 -23.29 -23.16
CA ALA A 196 -2.53 -23.31 -23.42
C ALA A 196 -2.13 -24.47 -24.33
N LYS A 197 -2.64 -25.65 -24.04
CA LYS A 197 -2.44 -26.85 -24.89
C LYS A 197 -3.01 -26.68 -26.30
N LYS A 198 -4.20 -26.08 -26.44
CA LYS A 198 -4.81 -25.82 -27.77
C LYS A 198 -3.97 -24.88 -28.63
N TYR A 199 -3.24 -23.94 -28.01
CA TYR A 199 -2.40 -22.98 -28.72
C TYR A 199 -0.92 -23.43 -28.84
N GLY A 200 -0.60 -24.70 -28.48
CA GLY A 200 0.75 -25.24 -28.57
C GLY A 200 1.77 -24.53 -27.65
N ILE A 201 1.29 -23.97 -26.52
CA ILE A 201 2.10 -23.24 -25.54
C ILE A 201 2.59 -24.19 -24.43
N LEU A 202 1.91 -25.32 -24.25
CA LEU A 202 2.21 -26.44 -23.35
C LEU A 202 2.00 -27.75 -24.10
#